data_2d2de5fe8bb7662872cf3c930f91a1ad
#
_entry.id   2d2de5fe8bb7662872cf3c930f91a1ad
#
_cell.length_a   1.000
_cell.length_b   1.000
_cell.length_c   1.000
_cell.angle_alpha   90.00
_cell.angle_beta   90.00
_cell.angle_gamma   90.00
#
_symmetry.space_group_name_H-M   'P 1'
#
loop_
_entity.id
_entity.type
_entity.pdbx_description
1 polymer ?
#
loop_
_entity_poly.entity_id
_entity_poly.type
_entity_poly.pdbx_seq_one_letter_code
_entity_poly.pdbx_strand_id
1 'polypeptide(L)'
;MRKSEDVFKTAENFQKKYQLKKDYDFLVVDLHCETTSEKMAMGHLFDSKATLVTGTHTHIPTNDARVLKGGTAYITDAGMCGDYDSVIGMNKENSLKRFFKQDSEKHYPSLGNGSLSGVM
;
A
#
# COMPACT_ATOMS: atom_id res chain seq x y z
N MET A 1 -19.09 -15.61 -3.70
CA MET A 1 -18.14 -14.46 -3.64
C MET A 1 -18.73 -13.30 -4.43
N ARG A 2 -18.86 -12.11 -3.86
CA ARG A 2 -19.13 -10.91 -4.67
C ARG A 2 -17.94 -10.74 -5.62
N LYS A 3 -18.18 -10.58 -6.92
CA LYS A 3 -17.14 -10.13 -7.86
C LYS A 3 -16.66 -8.75 -7.37
N SER A 4 -15.38 -8.62 -7.05
CA SER A 4 -14.77 -7.30 -6.84
C SER A 4 -14.86 -6.54 -8.16
N GLU A 5 -15.17 -5.26 -8.08
CA GLU A 5 -15.11 -4.39 -9.26
C GLU A 5 -13.65 -4.29 -9.73
N ASP A 6 -13.47 -4.09 -11.04
CA ASP A 6 -12.14 -3.84 -11.62
C ASP A 6 -11.63 -2.49 -11.12
N VAL A 7 -10.54 -2.51 -10.35
CA VAL A 7 -9.98 -1.32 -9.72
C VAL A 7 -9.49 -0.28 -10.73
N PHE A 8 -8.93 -0.71 -11.87
CA PHE A 8 -8.47 0.20 -12.91
C PHE A 8 -9.64 0.87 -13.64
N LYS A 9 -10.71 0.12 -13.92
CA LYS A 9 -11.94 0.68 -14.49
C LYS A 9 -12.61 1.66 -13.54
N THR A 10 -12.61 1.36 -12.25
CA THR A 10 -13.12 2.26 -11.21
C THR A 10 -12.29 3.57 -11.16
N ALA A 11 -10.95 3.45 -11.22
CA ALA A 11 -10.05 4.60 -11.27
C ALA A 11 -10.26 5.47 -12.53
N GLU A 12 -10.41 4.85 -13.71
CA GLU A 12 -10.73 5.58 -14.94
C GLU A 12 -12.08 6.34 -14.85
N ASN A 13 -13.10 5.69 -14.32
CA ASN A 13 -14.41 6.31 -14.13
C ASN A 13 -14.36 7.48 -13.16
N PHE A 14 -13.56 7.36 -12.09
CA PHE A 14 -13.32 8.46 -11.15
C PHE A 14 -12.65 9.65 -11.87
N GLN A 15 -11.58 9.40 -12.66
CA GLN A 15 -10.87 10.45 -13.40
C GLN A 15 -11.72 11.15 -14.47
N LYS A 16 -12.71 10.46 -15.06
CA LYS A 16 -13.67 11.06 -16.00
C LYS A 16 -14.63 12.03 -15.29
N LYS A 17 -14.91 11.78 -14.01
CA LYS A 17 -15.90 12.53 -13.24
C LYS A 17 -15.27 13.69 -12.46
N TYR A 18 -14.03 13.53 -11.99
CA TYR A 18 -13.37 14.48 -11.11
C TYR A 18 -11.96 14.83 -11.59
N GLN A 19 -11.57 16.09 -11.38
CA GLN A 19 -10.27 16.60 -11.83
C GLN A 19 -9.55 17.32 -10.68
N LEU A 20 -8.25 17.02 -10.53
CA LEU A 20 -7.36 17.73 -9.63
C LEU A 20 -7.30 19.22 -9.99
N LYS A 21 -7.27 20.10 -9.00
CA LYS A 21 -7.27 21.57 -9.12
C LYS A 21 -8.55 22.18 -9.66
N LYS A 22 -9.57 21.38 -9.97
CA LYS A 22 -10.89 21.83 -10.34
C LYS A 22 -11.93 21.44 -9.30
N ASP A 23 -11.99 20.17 -8.96
CA ASP A 23 -12.97 19.61 -8.03
C ASP A 23 -12.39 19.44 -6.62
N TYR A 24 -11.04 19.39 -6.50
CA TYR A 24 -10.29 19.32 -5.23
C TYR A 24 -8.86 19.84 -5.40
N ASP A 25 -8.29 20.35 -4.30
CA ASP A 25 -6.92 20.89 -4.28
C ASP A 25 -5.86 19.79 -4.22
N PHE A 26 -6.14 18.68 -3.53
CA PHE A 26 -5.25 17.54 -3.35
C PHE A 26 -6.02 16.24 -3.55
N LEU A 27 -5.37 15.28 -4.19
CA LEU A 27 -5.84 13.90 -4.31
C LEU A 27 -4.75 12.96 -3.84
N VAL A 28 -5.06 12.15 -2.85
CA VAL A 28 -4.23 11.02 -2.41
C VAL A 28 -4.93 9.73 -2.80
N VAL A 29 -4.21 8.86 -3.47
CA VAL A 29 -4.67 7.51 -3.85
C VAL A 29 -3.89 6.50 -3.05
N ASP A 30 -4.57 5.72 -2.20
CA ASP A 30 -4.00 4.55 -1.52
C ASP A 30 -4.49 3.29 -2.23
N LEU A 31 -3.56 2.53 -2.81
CA LEU A 31 -3.86 1.26 -3.44
C LEU A 31 -3.41 0.11 -2.55
N HIS A 32 -4.36 -0.51 -1.87
CA HIS A 32 -4.12 -1.71 -1.06
C HIS A 32 -4.13 -2.96 -1.94
N CYS A 33 -2.96 -3.41 -2.36
CA CYS A 33 -2.81 -4.63 -3.18
C CYS A 33 -1.45 -5.29 -2.98
N GLU A 34 -1.35 -6.57 -3.36
CA GLU A 34 -0.14 -7.37 -3.24
C GLU A 34 0.91 -7.00 -4.30
N THR A 35 0.49 -6.86 -5.57
CA THR A 35 1.44 -6.83 -6.68
C THR A 35 2.02 -5.44 -6.93
N THR A 36 3.36 -5.37 -7.03
CA THR A 36 4.08 -4.12 -7.32
C THR A 36 3.76 -3.58 -8.71
N SER A 37 3.49 -4.45 -9.68
CA SER A 37 3.11 -4.05 -11.04
C SER A 37 1.78 -3.30 -11.09
N GLU A 38 0.77 -3.74 -10.33
CA GLU A 38 -0.50 -3.03 -10.21
C GLU A 38 -0.34 -1.69 -9.50
N LYS A 39 0.48 -1.64 -8.44
CA LYS A 39 0.80 -0.38 -7.74
C LYS A 39 1.47 0.63 -8.67
N MET A 40 2.48 0.21 -9.41
CA MET A 40 3.16 1.08 -10.38
C MET A 40 2.25 1.52 -11.53
N ALA A 41 1.42 0.60 -12.05
CA ALA A 41 0.45 0.92 -13.09
C ALA A 41 -0.57 1.97 -12.62
N MET A 42 -1.06 1.85 -11.37
CA MET A 42 -1.95 2.85 -10.78
C MET A 42 -1.24 4.19 -10.61
N GLY A 43 0.03 4.21 -10.20
CA GLY A 43 0.86 5.41 -10.15
C GLY A 43 0.90 6.12 -11.51
N HIS A 44 1.19 5.39 -12.59
CA HIS A 44 1.22 5.95 -13.94
C HIS A 44 -0.16 6.37 -14.45
N LEU A 45 -1.22 5.64 -14.10
CA LEU A 45 -2.60 6.01 -14.46
C LEU A 45 -3.01 7.37 -13.86
N PHE A 46 -2.54 7.66 -12.65
CA PHE A 46 -2.81 8.91 -11.94
C PHE A 46 -1.70 9.97 -12.09
N ASP A 47 -0.66 9.70 -12.87
CA ASP A 47 0.40 10.69 -13.08
C ASP A 47 -0.17 11.97 -13.71
N SER A 48 0.17 13.13 -13.16
CA SER A 48 -0.43 14.46 -13.41
C SER A 48 -1.90 14.65 -12.94
N LYS A 49 -2.55 13.62 -12.38
CA LYS A 49 -3.95 13.65 -11.99
C LYS A 49 -4.16 13.45 -10.49
N ALA A 50 -3.15 13.03 -9.76
CA ALA A 50 -3.12 12.95 -8.31
C ALA A 50 -1.93 13.69 -7.73
N THR A 51 -2.03 14.09 -6.46
CA THR A 51 -0.91 14.65 -5.71
C THR A 51 0.05 13.56 -5.29
N LEU A 52 -0.50 12.45 -4.79
CA LEU A 52 0.25 11.29 -4.30
C LEU A 52 -0.49 10.00 -4.66
N VAL A 53 0.27 9.01 -5.12
CA VAL A 53 -0.17 7.61 -5.17
C VAL A 53 0.75 6.80 -4.28
N THR A 54 0.20 6.13 -3.28
CA THR A 54 0.92 5.25 -2.36
C THR A 54 0.32 3.86 -2.38
N GLY A 55 1.17 2.85 -2.26
CA GLY A 55 0.70 1.49 -2.01
C GLY A 55 0.72 1.14 -0.53
N THR A 56 -0.07 0.15 -0.19
CA THR A 56 -0.12 -0.50 1.13
C THR A 56 -0.30 -2.01 0.95
N HIS A 57 -0.28 -2.79 1.99
CA HIS A 57 -0.49 -4.23 2.06
C HIS A 57 0.73 -5.06 2.44
N THR A 58 1.91 -4.81 1.87
CA THR A 58 3.07 -5.69 2.08
C THR A 58 3.64 -5.61 3.50
N HIS A 59 3.27 -4.58 4.24
CA HIS A 59 3.78 -4.25 5.58
C HIS A 59 5.25 -3.81 5.61
N ILE A 60 5.90 -3.69 4.45
CA ILE A 60 7.30 -3.31 4.32
C ILE A 60 7.39 -1.99 3.56
N PRO A 61 8.01 -0.94 4.13
CA PRO A 61 8.21 0.31 3.42
C PRO A 61 9.22 0.09 2.28
N THR A 62 8.85 0.51 1.07
CA THR A 62 9.74 0.43 -0.08
C THR A 62 10.62 1.67 -0.20
N ASN A 63 11.78 1.54 -0.81
CA ASN A 63 12.74 2.64 -0.97
C ASN A 63 12.68 3.27 -2.38
N ASP A 64 11.49 3.34 -2.96
CA ASP A 64 11.28 3.82 -4.34
C ASP A 64 10.49 5.12 -4.43
N ALA A 65 10.43 5.89 -3.34
CA ALA A 65 9.77 7.19 -3.31
C ALA A 65 10.36 8.12 -4.37
N ARG A 66 9.49 8.67 -5.22
CA ARG A 66 9.87 9.53 -6.33
C ARG A 66 8.74 10.41 -6.81
N VAL A 67 9.07 11.42 -7.58
CA VAL A 67 8.09 12.19 -8.37
C VAL A 67 8.08 11.63 -9.78
N LEU A 68 6.91 11.26 -10.27
CA LEU A 68 6.71 10.80 -11.66
C LEU A 68 6.84 11.96 -12.64
N LYS A 69 6.97 11.67 -13.94
CA LYS A 69 7.20 12.69 -14.98
C LYS A 69 6.10 13.74 -15.07
N GLY A 70 4.86 13.38 -14.78
CA GLY A 70 3.71 14.29 -14.74
C GLY A 70 3.54 15.05 -13.42
N GLY A 71 4.42 14.84 -12.42
CA GLY A 71 4.45 15.59 -11.17
C GLY A 71 3.77 14.91 -9.99
N THR A 72 3.19 13.73 -10.16
CA THR A 72 2.59 12.95 -9.06
C THR A 72 3.67 12.31 -8.21
N ALA A 73 3.60 12.49 -6.88
CA ALA A 73 4.46 11.75 -5.95
C ALA A 73 4.01 10.28 -5.89
N TYR A 74 4.99 9.36 -5.80
CA TYR A 74 4.73 7.93 -5.82
C TYR A 74 5.64 7.16 -4.88
N ILE A 75 5.08 6.16 -4.21
CA ILE A 75 5.82 5.11 -3.49
C ILE A 75 5.06 3.79 -3.61
N THR A 76 5.79 2.68 -3.79
CA THR A 76 5.17 1.36 -3.95
C THR A 76 4.48 0.86 -2.68
N ASP A 77 5.07 1.04 -1.50
CA ASP A 77 4.43 0.69 -0.23
C ASP A 77 4.92 1.61 0.90
N ALA A 78 3.99 2.16 1.66
CA ALA A 78 4.29 3.04 2.79
C ALA A 78 4.76 2.29 4.04
N GLY A 79 4.67 0.96 4.05
CA GLY A 79 4.97 0.12 5.19
C GLY A 79 3.84 0.03 6.22
N MET A 80 4.10 -0.64 7.32
CA MET A 80 3.16 -0.78 8.42
C MET A 80 3.50 0.16 9.59
N CYS A 81 2.50 0.52 10.37
CA CYS A 81 2.70 1.04 11.72
C CYS A 81 2.61 -0.14 12.69
N GLY A 82 3.73 -0.49 13.33
CA GLY A 82 3.78 -1.67 14.18
C GLY A 82 5.19 -2.09 14.58
N ASP A 83 5.29 -3.26 15.18
CA ASP A 83 6.55 -3.85 15.61
C ASP A 83 7.27 -4.51 14.42
N TYR A 84 8.45 -4.01 14.06
CA TYR A 84 9.28 -4.56 13.00
C TYR A 84 10.17 -5.74 13.45
N ASP A 85 10.31 -5.99 14.77
CA ASP A 85 10.90 -7.24 15.27
C ASP A 85 9.86 -8.38 15.25
N SER A 86 9.28 -8.59 14.08
CA SER A 86 8.15 -9.49 13.84
C SER A 86 8.20 -10.06 12.41
N VAL A 87 7.27 -10.92 12.07
CA VAL A 87 7.03 -11.33 10.68
C VAL A 87 5.79 -10.60 10.17
N ILE A 88 6.02 -9.52 9.45
CA ILE A 88 4.96 -8.62 8.94
C ILE A 88 3.92 -8.19 10.00
N GLY A 89 4.39 -7.91 11.22
CA GLY A 89 3.55 -7.52 12.36
C GLY A 89 3.05 -8.68 13.21
N MET A 90 3.30 -9.94 12.83
CA MET A 90 2.91 -11.12 13.59
C MET A 90 4.07 -11.64 14.45
N ASN A 91 3.73 -12.27 15.60
CA ASN A 91 4.75 -12.84 16.47
C ASN A 91 5.72 -13.74 15.69
N LYS A 92 7.02 -13.48 15.81
CA LYS A 92 8.06 -14.10 14.97
C LYS A 92 8.26 -15.58 15.27
N GLU A 93 8.25 -15.98 16.55
CA GLU A 93 8.44 -17.35 16.95
C GLU A 93 7.29 -18.24 16.47
N ASN A 94 6.06 -17.77 16.64
CA ASN A 94 4.88 -18.48 16.17
C ASN A 94 4.82 -18.53 14.62
N SER A 95 5.22 -17.48 13.96
CA SER A 95 5.33 -17.43 12.49
C SER A 95 6.36 -18.43 11.97
N LEU A 96 7.53 -18.52 12.59
CA LEU A 96 8.57 -19.49 12.22
C LEU A 96 8.08 -20.93 12.39
N LYS A 97 7.42 -21.26 13.52
CA LYS A 97 6.81 -22.59 13.72
C LYS A 97 5.86 -22.95 12.58
N ARG A 98 5.03 -22.01 12.12
CA ARG A 98 4.11 -22.22 10.99
C ARG A 98 4.85 -22.53 9.68
N PHE A 99 5.90 -21.79 9.35
CA PHE A 99 6.71 -22.05 8.16
C PHE A 99 7.40 -23.40 8.22
N PHE A 100 7.87 -23.83 9.39
CA PHE A 100 8.45 -25.15 9.60
C PHE A 100 7.41 -26.27 9.76
N LYS A 101 6.11 -25.97 9.64
CA LYS A 101 5.01 -26.93 9.84
C LYS A 101 5.06 -27.63 11.20
N GLN A 102 5.52 -26.92 12.20
CA GLN A 102 5.51 -27.35 13.61
C GLN A 102 4.19 -26.97 14.26
N ASP A 103 3.95 -27.50 15.47
CA ASP A 103 2.81 -27.12 16.26
C ASP A 103 2.88 -25.62 16.60
N SER A 104 1.86 -24.88 16.21
CA SER A 104 1.81 -23.42 16.29
C SER A 104 0.43 -22.95 16.75
N GLU A 105 0.43 -21.87 17.49
CA GLU A 105 -0.80 -21.22 17.93
C GLU A 105 -1.51 -20.50 16.77
N LYS A 106 -2.75 -20.05 17.01
CA LYS A 106 -3.44 -19.14 16.11
C LYS A 106 -2.58 -17.89 15.88
N HIS A 107 -2.60 -17.35 14.66
CA HIS A 107 -1.88 -16.11 14.32
C HIS A 107 -2.29 -14.98 15.27
N TYR A 108 -1.31 -14.31 15.88
CA TYR A 108 -1.51 -13.14 16.72
C TYR A 108 -0.42 -12.09 16.46
N PRO A 109 -0.72 -10.79 16.65
CA PRO A 109 0.23 -9.73 16.39
C PRO A 109 1.40 -9.74 17.38
N SER A 110 2.54 -9.22 16.96
CA SER A 110 3.64 -8.87 17.87
C SER A 110 3.23 -7.68 18.74
N LEU A 111 3.66 -7.70 20.02
CA LEU A 111 3.34 -6.68 21.02
C LEU A 111 4.60 -5.92 21.49
N GLY A 112 5.65 -5.91 20.68
CA GLY A 112 6.87 -5.16 20.96
C GLY A 112 6.76 -3.66 20.68
N ASN A 113 7.91 -2.98 20.55
CA ASN A 113 7.95 -1.56 20.29
C ASN A 113 7.47 -1.25 18.86
N GLY A 114 6.42 -0.45 18.76
CA GLY A 114 5.87 -0.03 17.47
C GLY A 114 6.68 1.09 16.81
N SER A 115 6.87 0.98 15.49
CA SER A 115 7.39 2.05 14.63
C SER A 115 6.24 2.67 13.85
N LEU A 116 6.31 3.97 13.60
CA LEU A 116 5.42 4.69 12.70
C LEU A 116 6.11 4.79 11.33
N SER A 117 5.49 4.23 10.31
CA SER A 117 5.93 4.36 8.92
C SER A 117 5.00 5.26 8.13
N GLY A 118 5.56 5.94 7.13
CA GLY A 118 4.80 6.84 6.28
C GLY A 118 5.66 7.51 5.23
N VAL A 119 5.07 8.44 4.50
CA VAL A 119 5.74 9.28 3.49
C VAL A 119 5.59 10.75 3.87
N MET A 120 6.66 11.53 3.64
CA MET A 120 6.68 12.98 3.78
C MET A 120 6.98 13.62 2.44
#